data_9f23dfd1294e1a7ecc4ff7835c72ecf9
#
_entry.id   9f23dfd1294e1a7ecc4ff7835c72ecf9
#
_cell.length_a   1.000
_cell.length_b   1.000
_cell.length_c   1.000
_cell.angle_alpha   90.00
_cell.angle_beta   90.00
_cell.angle_gamma   90.00
#
_symmetry.space_group_name_H-M   'P 1'
#
loop_
_entity.id
_entity.type
_entity.pdbx_description
1 polymer ?
#
loop_
_entity_poly.entity_id
_entity_poly.type
_entity_poly.pdbx_seq_one_letter_code
_entity_poly.pdbx_strand_id
1 'polypeptide(L)'
;MLCILDAFSKIYALESIVDYQDQGPKNQAFILNIRAKQAGIIHEMGIIVREIAKGRVKKSETSDEYSSLNSSDLYAKACVYFLNQEKQMKTFLESTIVAPDSNWVENQIRPTTMLRKVIYHKNTVERMNDLAIIYSVFQTLHLNGIDAESFLKAYCSDLYFHCLEAGYTKEHRENDKSLDKQIRNWETTFPEYAKSFDFTKVLPFK
;
A
#
# COMPACT_ATOMS: atom_id res chain seq x y z
N MET A 1 -11.19 -0.57 -29.54
CA MET A 1 -11.09 -0.03 -28.13
C MET A 1 -12.08 -0.67 -27.18
N LEU A 2 -13.37 -0.80 -27.54
CA LEU A 2 -14.39 -1.48 -26.70
C LEU A 2 -13.98 -2.91 -26.29
N CYS A 3 -13.38 -3.70 -27.19
CA CYS A 3 -12.95 -5.07 -26.88
C CYS A 3 -11.86 -5.15 -25.79
N ILE A 4 -10.97 -4.16 -25.72
CA ILE A 4 -9.90 -4.13 -24.67
C ILE A 4 -10.51 -3.76 -23.32
N LEU A 5 -11.41 -2.77 -23.28
CA LEU A 5 -12.12 -2.41 -22.05
C LEU A 5 -13.01 -3.55 -21.56
N ASP A 6 -13.66 -4.29 -22.45
CA ASP A 6 -14.43 -5.48 -22.11
C ASP A 6 -13.55 -6.60 -21.53
N ALA A 7 -12.34 -6.79 -22.08
CA ALA A 7 -11.37 -7.73 -21.54
C ALA A 7 -10.96 -7.36 -20.09
N PHE A 8 -10.66 -6.10 -19.82
CA PHE A 8 -10.38 -5.64 -18.45
C PHE A 8 -11.58 -5.85 -17.52
N SER A 9 -12.80 -5.48 -17.97
CA SER A 9 -14.01 -5.70 -17.17
C SER A 9 -14.20 -7.16 -16.79
N LYS A 10 -13.92 -8.10 -17.69
CA LYS A 10 -13.99 -9.54 -17.44
C LYS A 10 -12.90 -10.01 -16.45
N ILE A 11 -11.66 -9.47 -16.57
CA ILE A 11 -10.58 -9.78 -15.64
C ILE A 11 -10.97 -9.36 -14.22
N TYR A 12 -11.48 -8.12 -14.05
CA TYR A 12 -11.88 -7.61 -12.75
C TYR A 12 -13.15 -8.29 -12.20
N ALA A 13 -14.09 -8.67 -13.07
CA ALA A 13 -15.24 -9.46 -12.63
C ALA A 13 -14.83 -10.84 -12.06
N LEU A 14 -13.84 -11.49 -12.69
CA LEU A 14 -13.27 -12.73 -12.14
C LEU A 14 -12.47 -12.48 -10.86
N GLU A 15 -11.80 -11.34 -10.75
CA GLU A 15 -11.03 -10.96 -9.57
C GLU A 15 -11.90 -10.66 -8.35
N SER A 16 -13.07 -10.08 -8.55
CA SER A 16 -13.98 -9.67 -7.47
C SER A 16 -14.50 -10.83 -6.60
N ILE A 17 -14.37 -12.07 -7.07
CA ILE A 17 -14.77 -13.27 -6.32
C ILE A 17 -13.60 -13.99 -5.65
N VAL A 18 -12.37 -13.43 -5.75
CA VAL A 18 -11.17 -13.99 -5.13
C VAL A 18 -11.07 -13.53 -3.69
N ASP A 19 -10.93 -14.47 -2.77
CA ASP A 19 -10.62 -14.21 -1.36
C ASP A 19 -9.13 -14.46 -1.10
N TYR A 20 -8.38 -13.38 -0.89
CA TYR A 20 -6.95 -13.45 -0.59
C TYR A 20 -6.64 -13.74 0.88
N GLN A 21 -7.64 -13.67 1.77
CA GLN A 21 -7.43 -13.93 3.20
C GLN A 21 -7.47 -15.43 3.50
N ASP A 22 -8.29 -16.19 2.76
CA ASP A 22 -8.31 -17.64 2.87
C ASP A 22 -7.13 -18.27 2.10
N GLN A 23 -6.13 -18.73 2.83
CA GLN A 23 -4.97 -19.44 2.28
C GLN A 23 -5.13 -20.97 2.27
N GLY A 24 -6.34 -21.47 2.49
CA GLY A 24 -6.64 -22.90 2.45
C GLY A 24 -6.45 -23.49 1.04
N PRO A 25 -6.10 -24.82 0.96
CA PRO A 25 -5.77 -25.45 -0.32
C PRO A 25 -6.94 -25.45 -1.33
N LYS A 26 -8.18 -25.45 -0.85
CA LYS A 26 -9.37 -25.37 -1.72
C LYS A 26 -9.47 -23.99 -2.39
N ASN A 27 -9.23 -22.92 -1.64
CA ASN A 27 -9.28 -21.58 -2.17
C ASN A 27 -8.09 -21.30 -3.10
N GLN A 28 -6.91 -21.79 -2.77
CA GLN A 28 -5.75 -21.69 -3.67
C GLN A 28 -6.02 -22.38 -5.04
N ALA A 29 -6.61 -23.56 -5.03
CA ALA A 29 -7.01 -24.25 -6.26
C ALA A 29 -8.08 -23.47 -7.04
N PHE A 30 -9.02 -22.84 -6.34
CA PHE A 30 -10.03 -21.98 -6.94
C PHE A 30 -9.38 -20.75 -7.59
N ILE A 31 -8.46 -20.07 -6.90
CA ILE A 31 -7.73 -18.92 -7.43
C ILE A 31 -6.94 -19.31 -8.69
N LEU A 32 -6.25 -20.45 -8.70
CA LEU A 32 -5.52 -20.91 -9.90
C LEU A 32 -6.47 -21.14 -11.09
N ASN A 33 -7.69 -21.63 -10.86
CA ASN A 33 -8.70 -21.76 -11.91
C ASN A 33 -9.11 -20.37 -12.45
N ILE A 34 -9.30 -19.39 -11.58
CA ILE A 34 -9.57 -18.00 -12.01
C ILE A 34 -8.39 -17.47 -12.83
N ARG A 35 -7.13 -17.68 -12.39
CA ARG A 35 -5.92 -17.28 -13.12
C ARG A 35 -5.85 -17.88 -14.52
N ALA A 36 -6.21 -19.14 -14.67
CA ALA A 36 -6.27 -19.80 -15.99
C ALA A 36 -7.29 -19.13 -16.93
N LYS A 37 -8.46 -18.73 -16.42
CA LYS A 37 -9.46 -17.99 -17.19
C LYS A 37 -8.96 -16.59 -17.58
N GLN A 38 -8.35 -15.88 -16.64
CA GLN A 38 -7.76 -14.56 -16.88
C GLN A 38 -6.62 -14.63 -17.89
N ALA A 39 -5.79 -15.67 -17.86
CA ALA A 39 -4.73 -15.90 -18.84
C ALA A 39 -5.28 -16.01 -20.26
N GLY A 40 -6.41 -16.72 -20.48
CA GLY A 40 -7.11 -16.78 -21.76
C GLY A 40 -7.55 -15.40 -22.25
N ILE A 41 -8.16 -14.60 -21.38
CA ILE A 41 -8.62 -13.23 -21.72
C ILE A 41 -7.42 -12.34 -22.10
N ILE A 42 -6.31 -12.39 -21.34
CA ILE A 42 -5.10 -11.61 -21.63
C ILE A 42 -4.47 -12.06 -22.96
N HIS A 43 -4.50 -13.36 -23.26
CA HIS A 43 -4.00 -13.88 -24.51
C HIS A 43 -4.80 -13.33 -25.71
N GLU A 44 -6.14 -13.39 -25.65
CA GLU A 44 -7.02 -12.81 -26.69
C GLU A 44 -6.80 -11.31 -26.84
N MET A 45 -6.69 -10.57 -25.73
CA MET A 45 -6.36 -9.15 -25.74
C MET A 45 -5.02 -8.90 -26.42
N GLY A 46 -4.01 -9.71 -26.17
CA GLY A 46 -2.70 -9.63 -26.81
C GLY A 46 -2.78 -9.81 -28.34
N ILE A 47 -3.62 -10.71 -28.83
CA ILE A 47 -3.86 -10.88 -30.28
C ILE A 47 -4.47 -9.59 -30.87
N ILE A 48 -5.49 -9.03 -30.24
CA ILE A 48 -6.14 -7.79 -30.68
C ILE A 48 -5.14 -6.62 -30.70
N VAL A 49 -4.33 -6.49 -29.65
CA VAL A 49 -3.32 -5.42 -29.58
C VAL A 49 -2.29 -5.55 -30.68
N ARG A 50 -1.82 -6.77 -30.99
CA ARG A 50 -0.86 -7.00 -32.08
C ARG A 50 -1.46 -6.67 -33.45
N GLU A 51 -2.75 -6.95 -33.68
CA GLU A 51 -3.43 -6.53 -34.90
C GLU A 51 -3.53 -4.99 -35.04
N ILE A 52 -3.86 -4.29 -33.93
CA ILE A 52 -3.90 -2.82 -33.93
C ILE A 52 -2.51 -2.22 -34.12
N ALA A 53 -1.47 -2.88 -33.61
CA ALA A 53 -0.08 -2.42 -33.69
C ALA A 53 0.51 -2.53 -35.12
N LYS A 54 -0.08 -3.35 -36.00
CA LYS A 54 0.41 -3.50 -37.37
C LYS A 54 0.47 -2.15 -38.10
N GLY A 55 1.63 -1.83 -38.67
CA GLY A 55 1.87 -0.57 -39.38
C GLY A 55 1.95 0.68 -38.47
N ARG A 56 1.85 0.53 -37.16
CA ARG A 56 1.92 1.64 -36.18
C ARG A 56 3.10 1.54 -35.22
N VAL A 57 3.58 0.32 -35.00
CA VAL A 57 4.62 -0.01 -34.03
C VAL A 57 5.73 -0.80 -34.71
N LYS A 58 6.96 -0.54 -34.32
CA LYS A 58 8.14 -1.33 -34.74
C LYS A 58 8.79 -1.97 -33.51
N LYS A 59 9.31 -3.18 -33.67
CA LYS A 59 10.18 -3.84 -32.70
C LYS A 59 11.62 -3.42 -32.95
N SER A 60 12.38 -3.16 -31.89
CA SER A 60 13.80 -2.89 -32.00
C SER A 60 14.55 -4.15 -32.53
N GLU A 61 15.59 -3.94 -33.33
CA GLU A 61 16.47 -5.02 -33.78
C GLU A 61 17.48 -5.44 -32.71
N THR A 62 17.75 -4.54 -31.74
CA THR A 62 18.80 -4.71 -30.74
C THR A 62 18.27 -5.00 -29.33
N SER A 63 16.98 -4.76 -29.10
CA SER A 63 16.31 -4.99 -27.81
C SER A 63 14.92 -5.58 -28.06
N ASP A 64 14.33 -6.22 -27.03
CA ASP A 64 12.96 -6.73 -27.10
C ASP A 64 11.90 -5.63 -26.96
N GLU A 65 12.29 -4.36 -27.10
CA GLU A 65 11.40 -3.22 -26.92
C GLU A 65 10.65 -2.82 -28.21
N TYR A 66 9.43 -2.41 -28.02
CA TYR A 66 8.59 -1.85 -29.07
C TYR A 66 8.59 -0.31 -28.98
N SER A 67 8.51 0.35 -30.13
CA SER A 67 8.38 1.81 -30.24
C SER A 67 7.34 2.20 -31.28
N SER A 68 6.67 3.36 -31.09
CA SER A 68 5.70 3.85 -32.05
C SER A 68 6.40 4.46 -33.26
N LEU A 69 5.85 4.23 -34.47
CA LEU A 69 6.31 4.85 -35.71
C LEU A 69 5.95 6.34 -35.75
N ASN A 70 4.85 6.72 -35.11
CA ASN A 70 4.42 8.12 -34.99
C ASN A 70 4.19 8.46 -33.52
N SER A 71 4.94 9.43 -33.00
CA SER A 71 4.88 9.86 -31.60
C SER A 71 3.57 10.55 -31.20
N SER A 72 2.76 11.01 -32.15
CA SER A 72 1.43 11.58 -31.89
C SER A 72 0.29 10.55 -31.92
N ASP A 73 0.54 9.31 -32.37
CA ASP A 73 -0.47 8.25 -32.41
C ASP A 73 -0.68 7.64 -31.02
N LEU A 74 -1.82 7.99 -30.40
CA LEU A 74 -2.19 7.50 -29.07
C LEU A 74 -2.45 5.98 -29.04
N TYR A 75 -2.96 5.42 -30.14
CA TYR A 75 -3.16 3.96 -30.25
C TYR A 75 -1.83 3.23 -30.32
N ALA A 76 -0.86 3.77 -31.09
CA ALA A 76 0.47 3.21 -31.14
C ALA A 76 1.14 3.24 -29.76
N LYS A 77 1.03 4.35 -29.00
CA LYS A 77 1.56 4.43 -27.63
C LYS A 77 0.94 3.41 -26.70
N ALA A 78 -0.38 3.23 -26.75
CA ALA A 78 -1.07 2.22 -25.93
C ALA A 78 -0.62 0.79 -26.30
N CYS A 79 -0.47 0.48 -27.58
CA CYS A 79 0.06 -0.81 -28.04
C CYS A 79 1.50 -1.03 -27.56
N VAL A 80 2.36 -0.02 -27.69
CA VAL A 80 3.76 -0.06 -27.22
C VAL A 80 3.81 -0.35 -25.73
N TYR A 81 3.01 0.37 -24.93
CA TYR A 81 2.95 0.13 -23.49
C TYR A 81 2.56 -1.31 -23.18
N PHE A 82 1.49 -1.81 -23.78
CA PHE A 82 1.05 -3.19 -23.56
C PHE A 82 2.12 -4.21 -23.97
N LEU A 83 2.68 -4.08 -25.17
CA LEU A 83 3.66 -5.04 -25.70
C LEU A 83 4.94 -5.08 -24.87
N ASN A 84 5.41 -3.93 -24.39
CA ASN A 84 6.60 -3.85 -23.53
C ASN A 84 6.34 -4.37 -22.12
N GLN A 85 5.11 -4.27 -21.63
CA GLN A 85 4.76 -4.69 -20.27
C GLN A 85 4.03 -6.05 -20.21
N GLU A 86 3.79 -6.71 -21.34
CA GLU A 86 2.99 -7.93 -21.42
C GLU A 86 3.50 -9.04 -20.48
N LYS A 87 4.81 -9.17 -20.33
CA LYS A 87 5.41 -10.16 -19.45
C LYS A 87 5.12 -9.83 -17.98
N GLN A 88 5.30 -8.59 -17.59
CA GLN A 88 5.05 -8.10 -16.23
C GLN A 88 3.56 -8.17 -15.89
N MET A 89 2.69 -7.83 -16.85
CA MET A 89 1.24 -7.92 -16.68
C MET A 89 0.72 -9.36 -16.46
N LYS A 90 1.52 -10.36 -16.77
CA LYS A 90 1.17 -11.77 -16.56
C LYS A 90 1.67 -12.35 -15.25
N THR A 91 2.50 -11.63 -14.50
CA THR A 91 3.14 -12.14 -13.27
C THR A 91 2.12 -12.58 -12.21
N PHE A 92 1.01 -11.88 -12.07
CA PHE A 92 -0.04 -12.25 -11.11
C PHE A 92 -0.74 -13.58 -11.44
N LEU A 93 -0.69 -14.03 -12.70
CA LEU A 93 -1.30 -15.29 -13.13
C LEU A 93 -0.63 -16.52 -12.51
N GLU A 94 0.62 -16.38 -12.09
CA GLU A 94 1.43 -17.45 -11.48
C GLU A 94 1.29 -17.48 -9.94
N SER A 95 0.48 -16.56 -9.37
CA SER A 95 0.39 -16.38 -7.93
C SER A 95 -1.05 -16.47 -7.41
N THR A 96 -1.22 -17.10 -6.25
CA THR A 96 -2.48 -17.11 -5.50
C THR A 96 -2.61 -15.96 -4.51
N ILE A 97 -1.56 -15.13 -4.38
CA ILE A 97 -1.49 -14.05 -3.37
C ILE A 97 -1.46 -12.68 -4.03
N VAL A 98 -0.90 -12.58 -5.24
CA VAL A 98 -0.70 -11.30 -5.94
C VAL A 98 -1.95 -10.94 -6.73
N ALA A 99 -2.50 -9.76 -6.48
CA ALA A 99 -3.59 -9.18 -7.25
C ALA A 99 -3.10 -8.63 -8.62
N PRO A 100 -3.99 -8.49 -9.62
CA PRO A 100 -3.62 -7.97 -10.94
C PRO A 100 -3.22 -6.49 -10.94
N ASP A 101 -3.52 -5.76 -9.88
CA ASP A 101 -3.21 -4.34 -9.74
C ASP A 101 -2.78 -3.97 -8.31
N SER A 102 -2.36 -2.71 -8.16
CA SER A 102 -1.97 -2.11 -6.88
C SER A 102 -3.10 -1.30 -6.22
N ASN A 103 -4.32 -1.35 -6.73
CA ASN A 103 -5.45 -0.53 -6.25
C ASN A 103 -5.67 -0.65 -4.74
N TRP A 104 -5.50 -1.87 -4.20
CA TRP A 104 -5.62 -2.09 -2.77
C TRP A 104 -4.56 -1.28 -2.00
N VAL A 105 -3.29 -1.33 -2.43
CA VAL A 105 -2.20 -0.57 -1.82
C VAL A 105 -2.42 0.93 -2.01
N GLU A 106 -2.82 1.36 -3.21
CA GLU A 106 -3.10 2.77 -3.51
C GLU A 106 -4.22 3.32 -2.65
N ASN A 107 -5.28 2.56 -2.44
CA ASN A 107 -6.37 2.93 -1.53
C ASN A 107 -5.89 3.06 -0.08
N GLN A 108 -4.94 2.24 0.37
CA GLN A 108 -4.34 2.38 1.70
C GLN A 108 -3.48 3.64 1.82
N ILE A 109 -2.79 4.04 0.75
CA ILE A 109 -1.95 5.25 0.73
C ILE A 109 -2.78 6.53 0.52
N ARG A 110 -3.95 6.44 -0.11
CA ARG A 110 -4.79 7.59 -0.46
C ARG A 110 -5.08 8.55 0.71
N PRO A 111 -5.39 8.10 1.94
CA PRO A 111 -5.57 9.00 3.07
C PRO A 111 -4.30 9.79 3.43
N THR A 112 -3.08 9.26 3.22
CA THR A 112 -1.83 10.01 3.46
C THR A 112 -1.71 11.20 2.51
N THR A 113 -2.16 11.06 1.26
CA THR A 113 -2.16 12.16 0.29
C THR A 113 -3.15 13.26 0.67
N MET A 114 -4.24 12.91 1.35
CA MET A 114 -5.21 13.85 1.92
C MET A 114 -4.63 14.56 3.14
N LEU A 115 -4.00 13.82 4.07
CA LEU A 115 -3.31 14.38 5.23
C LEU A 115 -2.23 15.38 4.83
N ARG A 116 -1.46 15.10 3.75
CA ARG A 116 -0.47 16.04 3.22
C ARG A 116 -1.07 17.39 2.86
N LYS A 117 -2.32 17.45 2.40
CA LYS A 117 -3.02 18.69 2.09
C LYS A 117 -3.46 19.46 3.34
N VAL A 118 -3.69 18.77 4.46
CA VAL A 118 -4.12 19.36 5.73
C VAL A 118 -2.92 19.84 6.57
N ILE A 119 -1.77 19.16 6.45
CA ILE A 119 -0.57 19.47 7.23
C ILE A 119 0.32 20.47 6.46
N TYR A 120 -0.17 21.70 6.32
CA TYR A 120 0.45 22.76 5.50
C TYR A 120 1.83 23.27 5.95
N HIS A 121 2.34 22.90 7.14
CA HIS A 121 3.48 23.63 7.72
C HIS A 121 4.70 22.81 8.10
N LYS A 122 4.90 21.62 7.52
CA LYS A 122 5.97 20.72 8.02
C LYS A 122 6.84 20.14 6.89
N ASN A 123 7.81 20.95 6.48
CA ASN A 123 8.71 20.63 5.36
C ASN A 123 10.00 19.89 5.77
N THR A 124 10.06 19.23 6.93
CA THR A 124 11.25 18.48 7.32
C THR A 124 11.02 16.98 7.12
N VAL A 125 12.07 16.26 6.69
CA VAL A 125 12.05 14.80 6.48
C VAL A 125 11.67 14.08 7.78
N GLU A 126 12.17 14.53 8.93
CA GLU A 126 11.88 13.94 10.25
C GLU A 126 10.38 13.92 10.56
N ARG A 127 9.71 15.05 10.38
CA ARG A 127 8.26 15.15 10.63
C ARG A 127 7.40 14.35 9.65
N MET A 128 7.90 14.18 8.42
CA MET A 128 7.24 13.29 7.45
C MET A 128 7.39 11.83 7.86
N ASN A 129 8.53 11.45 8.45
CA ASN A 129 8.73 10.11 9.00
C ASN A 129 7.83 9.86 10.21
N ASP A 130 7.71 10.81 11.14
CA ASP A 130 6.81 10.71 12.29
C ASP A 130 5.36 10.52 11.83
N LEU A 131 4.94 11.30 10.85
CA LEU A 131 3.61 11.18 10.26
C LEU A 131 3.39 9.80 9.61
N ALA A 132 4.39 9.29 8.89
CA ALA A 132 4.32 7.98 8.26
C ALA A 132 4.20 6.87 9.30
N ILE A 133 4.91 6.96 10.42
CA ILE A 133 4.82 6.01 11.54
C ILE A 133 3.41 6.05 12.15
N ILE A 134 2.92 7.23 12.51
CA ILE A 134 1.58 7.39 13.10
C ILE A 134 0.52 6.83 12.14
N TYR A 135 0.63 7.16 10.87
CA TYR A 135 -0.31 6.68 9.85
C TYR A 135 -0.26 5.15 9.70
N SER A 136 0.93 4.55 9.71
CA SER A 136 1.09 3.10 9.64
C SER A 136 0.40 2.40 10.82
N VAL A 137 0.50 2.95 12.03
CA VAL A 137 -0.22 2.45 13.20
C VAL A 137 -1.73 2.51 12.99
N PHE A 138 -2.26 3.66 12.58
CA PHE A 138 -3.70 3.81 12.33
C PHE A 138 -4.22 2.85 11.25
N GLN A 139 -3.50 2.68 10.16
CA GLN A 139 -3.88 1.75 9.09
C GLN A 139 -3.85 0.30 9.57
N THR A 140 -2.84 -0.05 10.34
CA THR A 140 -2.74 -1.40 10.93
C THR A 140 -3.93 -1.70 11.84
N LEU A 141 -4.31 -0.76 12.71
CA LEU A 141 -5.49 -0.89 13.57
C LEU A 141 -6.76 -1.05 12.74
N HIS A 142 -6.95 -0.20 11.75
CA HIS A 142 -8.11 -0.23 10.86
C HIS A 142 -8.24 -1.56 10.11
N LEU A 143 -7.16 -2.06 9.53
CA LEU A 143 -7.12 -3.33 8.79
C LEU A 143 -7.45 -4.55 9.68
N ASN A 144 -7.19 -4.43 10.98
CA ASN A 144 -7.49 -5.49 11.96
C ASN A 144 -8.83 -5.25 12.69
N GLY A 145 -9.63 -4.27 12.25
CA GLY A 145 -10.92 -3.98 12.83
C GLY A 145 -10.86 -3.44 14.27
N ILE A 146 -9.73 -2.84 14.66
CA ILE A 146 -9.50 -2.32 16.00
C ILE A 146 -9.84 -0.83 16.02
N ASP A 147 -10.64 -0.43 17.01
CA ASP A 147 -10.94 0.96 17.24
C ASP A 147 -9.70 1.72 17.73
N ALA A 148 -9.24 2.67 16.90
CA ALA A 148 -8.00 3.40 17.14
C ALA A 148 -8.05 4.27 18.40
N GLU A 149 -9.22 4.84 18.74
CA GLU A 149 -9.38 5.68 19.93
C GLU A 149 -9.24 4.85 21.21
N SER A 150 -9.91 3.71 21.26
CA SER A 150 -9.83 2.78 22.40
C SER A 150 -8.42 2.22 22.56
N PHE A 151 -7.77 1.85 21.46
CA PHE A 151 -6.39 1.37 21.47
C PHE A 151 -5.44 2.45 22.02
N LEU A 152 -5.51 3.67 21.52
CA LEU A 152 -4.62 4.75 21.95
C LEU A 152 -4.85 5.13 23.41
N LYS A 153 -6.10 5.13 23.88
CA LYS A 153 -6.41 5.37 25.31
C LYS A 153 -5.77 4.31 26.20
N ALA A 154 -5.93 3.03 25.86
CA ALA A 154 -5.32 1.94 26.61
C ALA A 154 -3.79 2.04 26.58
N TYR A 155 -3.20 2.20 25.39
CA TYR A 155 -1.75 2.34 25.20
C TYR A 155 -1.17 3.50 26.01
N CYS A 156 -1.76 4.70 25.93
CA CYS A 156 -1.29 5.87 26.66
C CYS A 156 -1.44 5.69 28.19
N SER A 157 -2.50 5.01 28.63
CA SER A 157 -2.71 4.72 30.06
C SER A 157 -1.65 3.74 30.57
N ASP A 158 -1.42 2.65 29.86
CA ASP A 158 -0.44 1.63 30.27
C ASP A 158 0.99 2.21 30.28
N LEU A 159 1.34 2.97 29.25
CA LEU A 159 2.62 3.67 29.20
C LEU A 159 2.78 4.68 30.33
N TYR A 160 1.74 5.44 30.64
CA TYR A 160 1.74 6.41 31.73
C TYR A 160 1.94 5.72 33.08
N PHE A 161 1.21 4.65 33.37
CA PHE A 161 1.36 3.89 34.61
C PHE A 161 2.76 3.28 34.71
N HIS A 162 3.29 2.72 33.63
CA HIS A 162 4.66 2.21 33.59
C HIS A 162 5.70 3.30 33.92
N CYS A 163 5.53 4.50 33.35
CA CYS A 163 6.43 5.63 33.67
C CYS A 163 6.33 6.07 35.14
N LEU A 164 5.14 6.04 35.74
CA LEU A 164 4.95 6.32 37.14
C LEU A 164 5.67 5.29 38.04
N GLU A 165 5.57 4.01 37.71
CA GLU A 165 6.27 2.92 38.42
C GLU A 165 7.79 3.04 38.28
N ALA A 166 8.28 3.52 37.14
CA ALA A 166 9.69 3.81 36.88
C ALA A 166 10.22 5.09 37.58
N GLY A 167 9.34 5.83 38.27
CA GLY A 167 9.70 7.03 39.02
C GLY A 167 9.38 8.37 38.41
N TYR A 168 8.60 8.40 37.29
CA TYR A 168 8.09 9.64 36.72
C TYR A 168 7.04 10.26 37.65
N THR A 169 7.30 11.44 38.21
CA THR A 169 6.43 12.11 39.17
C THR A 169 5.75 13.35 38.63
N LYS A 170 4.77 13.87 39.36
CA LYS A 170 4.12 15.14 39.04
C LYS A 170 5.09 16.31 38.95
N GLU A 171 6.15 16.31 39.78
CA GLU A 171 7.19 17.34 39.75
C GLU A 171 7.97 17.34 38.44
N HIS A 172 8.28 16.17 37.88
CA HIS A 172 8.87 16.06 36.55
C HIS A 172 7.96 16.67 35.48
N ARG A 173 6.65 16.42 35.56
CA ARG A 173 5.65 16.99 34.62
C ARG A 173 5.49 18.51 34.77
N GLU A 174 5.62 19.05 35.97
CA GLU A 174 5.54 20.49 36.24
C GLU A 174 6.80 21.22 35.79
N ASN A 175 7.96 20.61 35.96
CA ASN A 175 9.23 21.08 35.44
C ASN A 175 9.24 21.03 33.90
N ASP A 176 8.67 19.98 33.28
CA ASP A 176 8.49 19.90 31.84
C ASP A 176 7.54 20.97 31.27
N LYS A 177 6.48 21.37 32.01
CA LYS A 177 5.61 22.48 31.62
C LYS A 177 6.29 23.84 31.67
N SER A 178 7.23 24.04 32.58
CA SER A 178 8.06 25.26 32.61
C SER A 178 9.02 25.32 31.43
N LEU A 179 9.23 24.21 30.75
CA LEU A 179 10.08 24.01 29.58
C LEU A 179 9.33 24.19 28.24
N ASP A 180 8.11 24.73 28.23
CA ASP A 180 7.34 25.04 26.99
C ASP A 180 8.11 25.93 26.00
N LYS A 181 9.24 26.48 26.41
CA LYS A 181 10.23 27.16 25.55
C LYS A 181 11.36 26.23 25.05
N GLN A 182 11.47 25.00 25.56
CA GLN A 182 12.51 24.05 25.15
C GLN A 182 11.90 22.67 24.86
N ILE A 183 11.17 22.60 23.77
CA ILE A 183 10.54 21.38 23.21
C ILE A 183 11.51 20.19 23.07
N ARG A 184 12.80 20.41 23.28
CA ARG A 184 13.87 19.40 23.09
C ARG A 184 14.10 18.48 24.31
N ASN A 185 13.61 18.81 25.50
CA ASN A 185 13.93 18.00 26.69
C ASN A 185 12.93 16.88 27.00
N TRP A 186 11.68 16.96 26.53
CA TRP A 186 10.75 15.84 26.67
C TRP A 186 11.20 14.61 25.87
N GLU A 187 11.85 14.84 24.71
CA GLU A 187 12.42 13.78 23.87
C GLU A 187 13.56 13.00 24.54
N THR A 188 14.23 13.59 25.54
CA THR A 188 15.34 12.94 26.27
C THR A 188 14.89 12.31 27.58
N THR A 189 13.96 12.91 28.30
CA THR A 189 13.56 12.47 29.64
C THR A 189 12.47 11.39 29.60
N PHE A 190 11.40 11.64 28.84
CA PHE A 190 10.29 10.68 28.73
C PHE A 190 10.68 9.36 28.05
N PRO A 191 11.48 9.34 26.96
CA PRO A 191 11.98 8.09 26.40
C PRO A 191 12.78 7.23 27.36
N GLU A 192 13.49 7.81 28.34
CA GLU A 192 14.20 7.00 29.35
C GLU A 192 13.26 6.20 30.25
N TYR A 193 12.19 6.80 30.71
CA TYR A 193 11.16 6.11 31.50
C TYR A 193 10.38 5.07 30.67
N ALA A 194 10.24 5.31 29.37
CA ALA A 194 9.57 4.41 28.45
C ALA A 194 10.44 3.27 27.89
N LYS A 195 11.78 3.33 28.06
CA LYS A 195 12.72 2.34 27.47
C LYS A 195 12.46 0.90 27.90
N SER A 196 12.00 0.69 29.13
CA SER A 196 11.69 -0.64 29.68
C SER A 196 10.24 -1.07 29.43
N PHE A 197 9.43 -0.25 28.75
CA PHE A 197 8.05 -0.59 28.47
C PHE A 197 7.99 -1.71 27.43
N ASP A 198 7.29 -2.78 27.79
CA ASP A 198 7.08 -3.92 26.90
C ASP A 198 5.92 -3.64 25.94
N PHE A 199 6.24 -3.09 24.78
CA PHE A 199 5.27 -2.75 23.72
C PHE A 199 4.51 -3.98 23.22
N THR A 200 5.03 -5.19 23.41
CA THR A 200 4.36 -6.41 22.93
C THR A 200 3.09 -6.74 23.71
N LYS A 201 2.98 -6.25 24.96
CA LYS A 201 1.79 -6.45 25.79
C LYS A 201 0.57 -5.68 25.32
N VAL A 202 0.80 -4.59 24.60
CA VAL A 202 -0.26 -3.68 24.12
C VAL A 202 -0.64 -3.96 22.67
N LEU A 203 0.18 -4.74 21.95
CA LEU A 203 -0.14 -5.10 20.58
C LEU A 203 -1.38 -6.02 20.54
N PRO A 204 -2.42 -5.64 19.81
CA PRO A 204 -3.65 -6.42 19.71
C PRO A 204 -3.49 -7.70 18.86
N PHE A 205 -2.28 -7.95 18.38
CA PHE A 205 -1.95 -9.08 17.52
C PHE A 205 -1.17 -10.13 18.34
N LYS A 206 -1.80 -11.27 18.54
CA LYS A 206 -1.12 -12.48 18.99
C LYS A 206 -0.97 -13.43 17.82
#